data_02f3215e095a3539d3f44e32d8ab52bf
#
_entry.id   02f3215e095a3539d3f44e32d8ab52bf
#
_cell.length_a   1.000
_cell.length_b   1.000
_cell.length_c   1.000
_cell.angle_alpha   90.00
_cell.angle_beta   90.00
_cell.angle_gamma   90.00
#
_symmetry.space_group_name_H-M   'P 1'
#
loop_
_entity.id
_entity.type
_entity.pdbx_description
1 polymer ?
#
loop_
_entity_poly.entity_id
_entity_poly.type
_entity_poly.pdbx_seq_one_letter_code
_entity_poly.pdbx_strand_id
1 'polypeptide(L)'
;MVIFGLTIAGTIAGIIYLFTRFMRFDTVRRIAGDRKGVRIMLALIPILIGVCFFIKDSVNTIVVVLNLMLFWILGDFITWIAGKVRKVPKKGGKSSGPYYTGIAVIVFTTVYLCVGWYLAHHVFRTVYDLKTDKDLGQDTLKVVLFADSHIGTTFDGEGFAGHMKTIGQENPDLVLIAGDYVDDDSGNHIRYHLPVHKIYAL
;
A
#
# COMPACT_ATOMS: atom_id res chain seq x y z
N MET A 1 15.77 -7.99 -13.98
CA MET A 1 16.54 -8.78 -13.00
C MET A 1 17.20 -7.92 -11.90
N VAL A 2 17.86 -6.80 -12.23
CA VAL A 2 18.55 -5.95 -11.21
C VAL A 2 17.57 -5.38 -10.17
N ILE A 3 16.44 -4.82 -10.59
CA ILE A 3 15.42 -4.24 -9.69
C ILE A 3 14.89 -5.32 -8.73
N PHE A 4 14.56 -6.49 -9.23
CA PHE A 4 14.07 -7.59 -8.40
C PHE A 4 15.11 -8.03 -7.35
N GLY A 5 16.39 -8.15 -7.73
CA GLY A 5 17.47 -8.44 -6.78
C GLY A 5 17.62 -7.36 -5.71
N LEU A 6 17.53 -6.09 -6.08
CA LEU A 6 17.57 -4.97 -5.13
C LEU A 6 16.37 -4.96 -4.16
N THR A 7 15.19 -5.30 -4.65
CA THR A 7 13.98 -5.38 -3.81
C THR A 7 14.12 -6.49 -2.76
N ILE A 8 14.58 -7.67 -3.16
CA ILE A 8 14.81 -8.78 -2.22
C ILE A 8 15.88 -8.41 -1.19
N ALA A 9 17.01 -7.87 -1.63
CA ALA A 9 18.09 -7.45 -0.73
C ALA A 9 17.63 -6.37 0.25
N GLY A 10 16.86 -5.39 -0.24
CA GLY A 10 16.24 -4.34 0.57
C GLY A 10 15.25 -4.90 1.60
N THR A 11 14.44 -5.88 1.21
CA THR A 11 13.48 -6.54 2.12
C THR A 11 14.20 -7.30 3.24
N ILE A 12 15.25 -8.07 2.90
CA ILE A 12 16.06 -8.78 3.90
C ILE A 12 16.72 -7.79 4.86
N ALA A 13 17.36 -6.74 4.34
CA ALA A 13 17.96 -5.68 5.14
C ALA A 13 16.90 -4.99 6.04
N GLY A 14 15.71 -4.76 5.50
CA GLY A 14 14.56 -4.22 6.23
C GLY A 14 14.13 -5.09 7.40
N ILE A 15 14.00 -6.40 7.19
CA ILE A 15 13.65 -7.34 8.25
C ILE A 15 14.69 -7.33 9.39
N ILE A 16 15.99 -7.37 9.04
CA ILE A 16 17.07 -7.31 10.02
C ILE A 16 17.03 -5.98 10.78
N TYR A 17 16.83 -4.88 10.07
CA TYR A 17 16.72 -3.55 10.68
C TYR A 17 15.52 -3.48 11.63
N LEU A 18 14.33 -3.89 11.20
CA LEU A 18 13.09 -3.88 12.00
C LEU A 18 13.23 -4.74 13.26
N PHE A 19 13.88 -5.92 13.15
CA PHE A 19 14.17 -6.76 14.31
C PHE A 19 14.92 -5.99 15.40
N THR A 20 15.96 -5.22 15.02
CA THR A 20 16.72 -4.41 15.99
C THR A 20 15.86 -3.33 16.63
N ARG A 21 14.82 -2.85 15.91
CA ARG A 21 13.89 -1.82 16.42
C ARG A 21 12.85 -2.41 17.34
N PHE A 22 12.30 -3.58 17.02
CA PHE A 22 11.36 -4.29 17.90
C PHE A 22 11.98 -4.62 19.26
N MET A 23 13.27 -4.95 19.31
CA MET A 23 13.98 -5.15 20.57
C MET A 23 14.08 -3.90 21.46
N ARG A 24 13.78 -2.70 20.94
CA ARG A 24 13.82 -1.45 21.72
C ARG A 24 12.54 -1.16 22.48
N PHE A 25 11.41 -1.82 22.12
CA PHE A 25 10.14 -1.59 22.78
C PHE A 25 10.22 -1.93 24.28
N ASP A 26 9.65 -1.02 25.06
CA ASP A 26 9.65 -1.16 26.52
C ASP A 26 8.86 -2.41 26.98
N THR A 27 7.76 -2.73 26.30
CA THR A 27 7.00 -3.97 26.52
C THR A 27 7.90 -5.21 26.38
N VAL A 28 8.69 -5.28 25.29
CA VAL A 28 9.64 -6.38 25.05
C VAL A 28 10.69 -6.45 26.17
N ARG A 29 11.20 -5.28 26.59
CA ARG A 29 12.21 -5.19 27.66
C ARG A 29 11.65 -5.59 29.01
N ARG A 30 10.42 -5.15 29.35
CA ARG A 30 9.79 -5.48 30.65
C ARG A 30 9.48 -6.97 30.78
N ILE A 31 8.89 -7.56 29.73
CA ILE A 31 8.55 -8.99 29.73
C ILE A 31 9.83 -9.86 29.76
N ALA A 32 10.84 -9.48 28.99
CA ALA A 32 12.08 -10.25 28.91
C ALA A 32 12.96 -10.13 30.17
N GLY A 33 12.87 -9.02 30.91
CA GLY A 33 13.79 -8.71 31.99
C GLY A 33 15.25 -8.78 31.50
N ASP A 34 16.11 -9.47 32.24
CA ASP A 34 17.53 -9.67 31.88
C ASP A 34 17.75 -10.86 30.91
N ARG A 35 16.69 -11.60 30.54
CA ARG A 35 16.78 -12.80 29.72
C ARG A 35 16.90 -12.43 28.23
N LYS A 36 18.13 -12.37 27.70
CA LYS A 36 18.39 -12.02 26.29
C LYS A 36 17.62 -12.92 25.29
N GLY A 37 17.53 -14.23 25.55
CA GLY A 37 16.80 -15.17 24.69
C GLY A 37 15.32 -14.82 24.57
N VAL A 38 14.65 -14.52 25.69
CA VAL A 38 13.23 -14.13 25.71
C VAL A 38 13.02 -12.83 24.93
N ARG A 39 13.92 -11.87 25.05
CA ARG A 39 13.87 -10.61 24.30
C ARG A 39 13.96 -10.82 22.79
N ILE A 40 14.85 -11.72 22.35
CA ILE A 40 14.97 -12.10 20.93
C ILE A 40 13.69 -12.76 20.46
N MET A 41 13.16 -13.75 21.21
CA MET A 41 11.93 -14.45 20.85
C MET A 41 10.75 -13.48 20.71
N LEU A 42 10.56 -12.55 21.65
CA LEU A 42 9.48 -11.56 21.59
C LEU A 42 9.62 -10.62 20.39
N ALA A 43 10.84 -10.21 20.06
CA ALA A 43 11.10 -9.35 18.89
C ALA A 43 10.92 -10.09 17.55
N LEU A 44 11.02 -11.42 17.54
CA LEU A 44 10.75 -12.25 16.36
C LEU A 44 9.25 -12.43 16.06
N ILE A 45 8.37 -12.29 17.06
CA ILE A 45 6.92 -12.50 16.85
C ILE A 45 6.37 -11.68 15.68
N PRO A 46 6.53 -10.34 15.62
CA PRO A 46 6.01 -9.57 14.49
C PRO A 46 6.63 -9.96 13.16
N ILE A 47 7.88 -10.42 13.14
CA ILE A 47 8.54 -10.89 11.93
C ILE A 47 7.95 -12.22 11.47
N LEU A 48 7.70 -13.17 12.39
CA LEU A 48 7.05 -14.45 12.06
C LEU A 48 5.63 -14.24 11.53
N ILE A 49 4.88 -13.31 12.12
CA ILE A 49 3.58 -12.90 11.59
C ILE A 49 3.74 -12.39 10.14
N GLY A 50 4.73 -11.53 9.89
CA GLY A 50 5.05 -11.03 8.54
C GLY A 50 5.40 -12.18 7.57
N VAL A 51 6.16 -13.18 8.00
CA VAL A 51 6.47 -14.37 7.16
C VAL A 51 5.22 -15.16 6.80
N CYS A 52 4.27 -15.32 7.74
CA CYS A 52 2.99 -15.98 7.44
C CYS A 52 2.19 -15.20 6.39
N PHE A 53 2.18 -13.87 6.46
CA PHE A 53 1.56 -13.02 5.43
C PHE A 53 2.31 -13.10 4.10
N PHE A 54 3.64 -13.18 4.12
CA PHE A 54 4.45 -13.30 2.91
C PHE A 54 4.13 -14.55 2.09
N ILE A 55 3.86 -15.67 2.75
CA ILE A 55 3.45 -16.92 2.08
C ILE A 55 2.11 -16.74 1.35
N LYS A 56 1.23 -15.91 1.90
CA LYS A 56 -0.10 -15.66 1.35
C LYS A 56 -0.09 -14.57 0.28
N ASP A 57 0.66 -13.49 0.50
CA ASP A 57 0.76 -12.33 -0.37
C ASP A 57 2.16 -11.70 -0.23
N SER A 58 3.06 -12.10 -1.12
CA SER A 58 4.46 -11.68 -1.08
C SER A 58 4.64 -10.21 -1.45
N VAL A 59 3.88 -9.71 -2.42
CA VAL A 59 4.02 -8.33 -2.92
C VAL A 59 3.62 -7.33 -1.84
N ASN A 60 2.42 -7.48 -1.29
CA ASN A 60 1.95 -6.58 -0.23
C ASN A 60 2.82 -6.65 1.03
N THR A 61 3.32 -7.85 1.39
CA THR A 61 4.25 -7.97 2.51
C THR A 61 5.55 -7.21 2.28
N ILE A 62 6.14 -7.29 1.07
CA ILE A 62 7.34 -6.52 0.70
C ILE A 62 7.05 -5.02 0.83
N VAL A 63 5.92 -4.55 0.31
CA VAL A 63 5.51 -3.14 0.41
C VAL A 63 5.42 -2.70 1.87
N VAL A 64 4.77 -3.49 2.73
CA VAL A 64 4.66 -3.18 4.17
C VAL A 64 6.04 -3.10 4.83
N VAL A 65 6.91 -4.08 4.61
CA VAL A 65 8.27 -4.12 5.21
C VAL A 65 9.11 -2.93 4.77
N LEU A 66 9.11 -2.61 3.48
CA LEU A 66 9.92 -1.50 2.94
C LEU A 66 9.40 -0.15 3.41
N ASN A 67 8.09 0.07 3.44
CA ASN A 67 7.50 1.32 3.95
C ASN A 67 7.77 1.48 5.45
N LEU A 68 7.58 0.41 6.24
CA LEU A 68 7.85 0.44 7.66
C LEU A 68 9.34 0.74 7.94
N MET A 69 10.26 0.12 7.19
CA MET A 69 11.69 0.41 7.28
C MET A 69 11.99 1.87 6.93
N LEU A 70 11.44 2.36 5.82
CA LEU A 70 11.65 3.74 5.36
C LEU A 70 11.21 4.75 6.41
N PHE A 71 9.98 4.63 6.89
CA PHE A 71 9.45 5.57 7.89
C PHE A 71 10.16 5.45 9.23
N TRP A 72 10.68 4.27 9.57
CA TRP A 72 11.50 4.13 10.78
C TRP A 72 12.84 4.80 10.66
N ILE A 73 13.51 4.67 9.51
CA ILE A 73 14.76 5.40 9.23
C ILE A 73 14.53 6.91 9.32
N LEU A 74 13.43 7.40 8.72
CA LEU A 74 13.06 8.81 8.79
C LEU A 74 12.77 9.26 10.23
N GLY A 75 12.02 8.46 10.99
CA GLY A 75 11.74 8.74 12.41
C GLY A 75 13.00 8.80 13.28
N ASP A 76 13.93 7.87 13.07
CA ASP A 76 15.21 7.88 13.76
C ASP A 76 16.07 9.09 13.34
N PHE A 77 16.06 9.45 12.08
CA PHE A 77 16.77 10.63 11.56
C PHE A 77 16.22 11.93 12.16
N ILE A 78 14.88 12.07 12.19
CA ILE A 78 14.22 13.24 12.81
C ILE A 78 14.59 13.33 14.30
N THR A 79 14.52 12.22 15.03
CA THR A 79 14.87 12.23 16.47
C THR A 79 16.34 12.50 16.71
N TRP A 80 17.23 12.05 15.82
CA TRP A 80 18.65 12.36 15.87
C TRP A 80 18.91 13.86 15.66
N ILE A 81 18.29 14.49 14.64
CA ILE A 81 18.37 15.94 14.41
C ILE A 81 17.82 16.71 15.62
N ALA A 82 16.62 16.35 16.08
CA ALA A 82 16.00 17.00 17.23
C ALA A 82 16.87 16.93 18.49
N GLY A 83 17.54 15.79 18.71
CA GLY A 83 18.51 15.61 19.80
C GLY A 83 19.73 16.51 19.67
N LYS A 84 20.23 16.75 18.45
CA LYS A 84 21.33 17.69 18.20
C LYS A 84 20.92 19.14 18.43
N VAL A 85 19.76 19.53 17.89
CA VAL A 85 19.27 20.92 18.00
C VAL A 85 18.96 21.28 19.46
N ARG A 86 18.33 20.38 20.20
CA ARG A 86 17.93 20.62 21.59
C ARG A 86 19.09 20.51 22.59
N LYS A 87 20.30 20.18 22.14
CA LYS A 87 21.50 19.96 22.99
C LYS A 87 21.19 19.09 24.23
N VAL A 88 20.31 18.09 24.05
CA VAL A 88 19.90 17.22 25.16
C VAL A 88 21.14 16.43 25.60
N PRO A 89 21.55 16.55 26.87
CA PRO A 89 22.68 15.79 27.37
C PRO A 89 22.39 14.31 27.17
N LYS A 90 23.37 13.56 26.62
CA LYS A 90 23.28 12.10 26.54
C LYS A 90 23.19 11.59 27.97
N LYS A 91 21.98 11.33 28.48
CA LYS A 91 21.83 10.61 29.73
C LYS A 91 22.53 9.25 29.58
N GLY A 92 23.64 9.06 30.26
CA GLY A 92 24.41 7.83 30.27
C GLY A 92 23.73 6.67 31.02
N GLY A 93 22.42 6.50 30.80
CA GLY A 93 21.62 5.44 31.37
C GLY A 93 20.70 4.81 30.32
N LYS A 94 20.34 3.54 30.47
CA LYS A 94 19.31 2.88 29.67
C LYS A 94 18.06 3.74 29.74
N SER A 95 17.63 4.31 28.61
CA SER A 95 16.34 5.00 28.53
C SER A 95 15.24 4.04 29.01
N SER A 96 14.66 4.32 30.16
CA SER A 96 13.62 3.50 30.77
C SER A 96 12.20 4.00 30.47
N GLY A 97 12.05 4.76 29.39
CA GLY A 97 10.75 5.29 28.97
C GLY A 97 10.21 4.63 27.72
N PRO A 98 8.91 4.81 27.43
CA PRO A 98 8.27 4.27 26.23
C PRO A 98 9.01 4.69 24.95
N TYR A 99 9.12 3.76 23.99
CA TYR A 99 9.74 4.03 22.69
C TYR A 99 8.73 4.73 21.76
N TYR A 100 8.46 6.01 22.05
CA TYR A 100 7.47 6.81 21.34
C TYR A 100 7.71 6.88 19.82
N THR A 101 8.97 6.99 19.39
CA THR A 101 9.31 7.02 17.96
C THR A 101 8.85 5.74 17.26
N GLY A 102 9.07 4.57 17.86
CA GLY A 102 8.64 3.30 17.30
C GLY A 102 7.11 3.20 17.19
N ILE A 103 6.41 3.64 18.24
CA ILE A 103 4.93 3.68 18.25
C ILE A 103 4.42 4.63 17.15
N ALA A 104 4.95 5.85 17.10
CA ALA A 104 4.56 6.85 16.10
C ALA A 104 4.78 6.37 14.66
N VAL A 105 5.91 5.70 14.39
CA VAL A 105 6.22 5.14 13.07
C VAL A 105 5.22 4.04 12.70
N ILE A 106 4.92 3.11 13.62
CA ILE A 106 3.94 2.04 13.35
C ILE A 106 2.58 2.64 13.03
N VAL A 107 2.09 3.56 13.87
CA VAL A 107 0.79 4.21 13.67
C VAL A 107 0.76 4.96 12.34
N PHE A 108 1.79 5.75 12.05
CA PHE A 108 1.89 6.49 10.80
C PHE A 108 1.90 5.57 9.58
N THR A 109 2.72 4.51 9.60
CA THR A 109 2.80 3.53 8.51
C THR A 109 1.45 2.85 8.29
N THR A 110 0.77 2.45 9.39
CA THR A 110 -0.54 1.82 9.29
C THR A 110 -1.57 2.76 8.65
N VAL A 111 -1.65 4.01 9.11
CA VAL A 111 -2.57 5.00 8.53
C VAL A 111 -2.25 5.27 7.06
N TYR A 112 -0.96 5.44 6.73
CA TYR A 112 -0.50 5.65 5.36
C TYR A 112 -0.91 4.50 4.43
N LEU A 113 -0.68 3.25 4.84
CA LEU A 113 -1.03 2.09 4.05
C LEU A 113 -2.55 1.88 3.94
N CYS A 114 -3.31 2.14 5.02
CA CYS A 114 -4.77 2.09 4.98
C CYS A 114 -5.35 3.14 4.02
N VAL A 115 -4.81 4.36 4.04
CA VAL A 115 -5.23 5.41 3.09
C VAL A 115 -4.87 5.02 1.66
N GLY A 116 -3.65 4.51 1.42
CA GLY A 116 -3.23 4.02 0.11
C GLY A 116 -4.14 2.89 -0.40
N TRP A 117 -4.45 1.93 0.45
CA TRP A 117 -5.37 0.85 0.12
C TRP A 117 -6.77 1.38 -0.21
N TYR A 118 -7.31 2.30 0.61
CA TYR A 118 -8.60 2.92 0.35
C TYR A 118 -8.63 3.63 -1.00
N LEU A 119 -7.60 4.44 -1.29
CA LEU A 119 -7.52 5.17 -2.56
C LEU A 119 -7.40 4.24 -3.77
N ALA A 120 -6.71 3.11 -3.63
CA ALA A 120 -6.56 2.13 -4.70
C ALA A 120 -7.86 1.36 -5.00
N HIS A 121 -8.76 1.20 -4.00
CA HIS A 121 -10.01 0.43 -4.14
C HIS A 121 -11.25 1.31 -4.24
N HIS A 122 -11.08 2.64 -4.29
CA HIS A 122 -12.21 3.56 -4.35
C HIS A 122 -12.24 4.30 -5.68
N VAL A 123 -13.36 4.19 -6.40
CA VAL A 123 -13.56 4.89 -7.67
C VAL A 123 -14.09 6.28 -7.41
N PHE A 124 -13.36 7.29 -7.87
CA PHE A 124 -13.76 8.68 -7.78
C PHE A 124 -14.32 9.14 -9.11
N ARG A 125 -15.56 9.64 -9.11
CA ARG A 125 -16.17 10.27 -10.27
C ARG A 125 -15.76 11.74 -10.35
N THR A 126 -15.25 12.14 -11.51
CA THR A 126 -14.99 13.55 -11.84
C THR A 126 -15.75 13.92 -13.11
N VAL A 127 -16.37 15.08 -13.14
CA VAL A 127 -17.13 15.57 -14.30
C VAL A 127 -16.40 16.77 -14.88
N TYR A 128 -16.23 16.75 -16.21
CA TYR A 128 -15.65 17.85 -16.97
C TYR A 128 -16.64 18.29 -18.06
N ASP A 129 -16.91 19.58 -18.12
CA ASP A 129 -17.65 20.21 -19.22
C ASP A 129 -16.65 20.79 -20.22
N LEU A 130 -16.52 20.14 -21.37
CA LEU A 130 -15.64 20.57 -22.46
C LEU A 130 -16.44 21.20 -23.56
N LYS A 131 -16.01 22.37 -24.05
CA LYS A 131 -16.61 23.05 -25.19
C LYS A 131 -15.74 22.88 -26.42
N THR A 132 -16.36 22.64 -27.55
CA THR A 132 -15.69 22.52 -28.84
C THR A 132 -16.52 23.22 -29.92
N ASP A 133 -15.83 23.83 -30.89
CA ASP A 133 -16.47 24.42 -32.07
C ASP A 133 -16.58 23.41 -33.22
N LYS A 134 -16.17 22.15 -32.98
CA LYS A 134 -16.30 21.06 -33.98
C LYS A 134 -17.72 20.53 -34.00
N ASP A 135 -18.21 20.26 -35.21
CA ASP A 135 -19.48 19.55 -35.41
C ASP A 135 -19.31 18.10 -34.94
N LEU A 136 -20.04 17.73 -33.90
CA LEU A 136 -20.08 16.38 -33.32
C LEU A 136 -21.26 15.55 -33.86
N GLY A 137 -22.05 16.11 -34.78
CA GLY A 137 -23.29 15.48 -35.28
C GLY A 137 -24.45 15.50 -34.27
N GLN A 138 -24.25 16.09 -33.10
CA GLN A 138 -25.25 16.26 -32.03
C GLN A 138 -24.85 17.41 -31.11
N ASP A 139 -25.80 17.99 -30.37
CA ASP A 139 -25.62 19.15 -29.53
C ASP A 139 -24.66 18.87 -28.35
N THR A 140 -24.67 17.65 -27.82
CA THR A 140 -23.85 17.21 -26.69
C THR A 140 -23.40 15.78 -26.88
N LEU A 141 -22.14 15.50 -26.53
CA LEU A 141 -21.58 14.15 -26.51
C LEU A 141 -21.17 13.78 -25.09
N LYS A 142 -21.82 12.77 -24.52
CA LYS A 142 -21.48 12.28 -23.19
C LYS A 142 -20.47 11.16 -23.29
N VAL A 143 -19.25 11.44 -22.88
CA VAL A 143 -18.15 10.48 -22.88
C VAL A 143 -17.82 10.07 -21.46
N VAL A 144 -17.75 8.78 -21.19
CA VAL A 144 -17.19 8.24 -19.95
C VAL A 144 -15.83 7.65 -20.25
N LEU A 145 -14.83 8.11 -19.50
CA LEU A 145 -13.46 7.57 -19.54
C LEU A 145 -13.14 6.93 -18.20
N PHE A 146 -12.68 5.70 -18.21
CA PHE A 146 -12.04 5.11 -17.05
C PHE A 146 -10.69 4.47 -17.43
N ALA A 147 -9.79 4.36 -16.44
CA ALA A 147 -8.44 3.87 -16.65
C ALA A 147 -8.01 2.97 -15.52
N ASP A 148 -7.01 2.12 -15.78
CA ASP A 148 -6.26 1.35 -14.79
C ASP A 148 -7.16 0.56 -13.82
N SER A 149 -8.14 -0.15 -14.37
CA SER A 149 -9.11 -0.93 -13.58
C SER A 149 -8.49 -2.14 -12.88
N HIS A 150 -7.35 -2.67 -13.39
CA HIS A 150 -6.61 -3.76 -12.78
C HIS A 150 -7.51 -4.89 -12.26
N ILE A 151 -8.41 -5.37 -13.13
CA ILE A 151 -9.35 -6.43 -12.76
C ILE A 151 -8.58 -7.69 -12.36
N GLY A 152 -8.92 -8.22 -11.20
CA GLY A 152 -8.21 -9.34 -10.56
C GLY A 152 -7.36 -8.88 -9.37
N THR A 153 -6.85 -7.66 -9.36
CA THR A 153 -6.07 -7.09 -8.27
C THR A 153 -6.85 -6.04 -7.48
N THR A 154 -7.41 -5.04 -8.17
CA THR A 154 -8.15 -3.93 -7.52
C THR A 154 -9.62 -4.30 -7.29
N PHE A 155 -10.23 -4.93 -8.28
CA PHE A 155 -11.62 -5.40 -8.22
C PHE A 155 -11.71 -6.85 -8.67
N ASP A 156 -12.62 -7.62 -8.06
CA ASP A 156 -13.08 -8.87 -8.63
C ASP A 156 -14.06 -8.61 -9.79
N GLY A 157 -14.45 -9.65 -10.50
CA GLY A 157 -15.36 -9.55 -11.64
C GLY A 157 -16.74 -8.97 -11.29
N GLU A 158 -17.23 -9.25 -10.08
CA GLU A 158 -18.53 -8.78 -9.60
C GLU A 158 -18.47 -7.28 -9.25
N GLY A 159 -17.43 -6.85 -8.54
CA GLY A 159 -17.19 -5.45 -8.22
C GLY A 159 -17.02 -4.60 -9.47
N PHE A 160 -16.25 -5.08 -10.46
CA PHE A 160 -16.10 -4.39 -11.74
C PHE A 160 -17.46 -4.30 -12.50
N ALA A 161 -18.23 -5.39 -12.54
CA ALA A 161 -19.56 -5.39 -13.18
C ALA A 161 -20.51 -4.37 -12.52
N GLY A 162 -20.39 -4.16 -11.20
CA GLY A 162 -21.11 -3.11 -10.47
C GLY A 162 -20.77 -1.71 -10.97
N HIS A 163 -19.50 -1.41 -11.20
CA HIS A 163 -19.04 -0.14 -11.77
C HIS A 163 -19.53 0.04 -13.21
N MET A 164 -19.45 -1.00 -14.04
CA MET A 164 -19.96 -0.97 -15.42
C MET A 164 -21.48 -0.73 -15.48
N LYS A 165 -22.23 -1.29 -14.53
CA LYS A 165 -23.67 -1.01 -14.42
C LYS A 165 -23.93 0.46 -14.07
N THR A 166 -23.13 1.03 -13.17
CA THR A 166 -23.22 2.46 -12.81
C THR A 166 -22.91 3.35 -14.01
N ILE A 167 -21.87 3.02 -14.79
CA ILE A 167 -21.56 3.72 -16.05
C ILE A 167 -22.72 3.62 -17.03
N GLY A 168 -23.30 2.43 -17.19
CA GLY A 168 -24.45 2.23 -18.09
C GLY A 168 -25.69 3.05 -17.71
N GLN A 169 -25.92 3.28 -16.41
CA GLN A 169 -27.03 4.12 -15.93
C GLN A 169 -26.88 5.60 -16.32
N GLU A 170 -25.64 6.04 -16.60
CA GLU A 170 -25.37 7.39 -17.08
C GLU A 170 -25.76 7.59 -18.55
N ASN A 171 -26.11 6.53 -19.28
CA ASN A 171 -26.40 6.54 -20.71
C ASN A 171 -25.35 7.30 -21.55
N PRO A 172 -24.06 6.89 -21.47
CA PRO A 172 -23.01 7.54 -22.24
C PRO A 172 -23.15 7.23 -23.73
N ASP A 173 -22.82 8.20 -24.59
CA ASP A 173 -22.72 8.01 -26.04
C ASP A 173 -21.46 7.22 -26.40
N LEU A 174 -20.40 7.36 -25.59
CA LEU A 174 -19.11 6.69 -25.79
C LEU A 174 -18.49 6.32 -24.44
N VAL A 175 -17.93 5.11 -24.35
CA VAL A 175 -17.13 4.67 -23.22
C VAL A 175 -15.71 4.39 -23.71
N LEU A 176 -14.74 5.07 -23.11
CA LEU A 176 -13.32 4.89 -23.39
C LEU A 176 -12.65 4.17 -22.22
N ILE A 177 -11.79 3.22 -22.54
CA ILE A 177 -10.98 2.47 -21.59
C ILE A 177 -9.52 2.80 -21.88
N ALA A 178 -8.80 3.28 -20.89
CA ALA A 178 -7.40 3.63 -21.01
C ALA A 178 -6.57 2.92 -19.92
N GLY A 179 -5.31 2.60 -20.23
CA GLY A 179 -4.41 1.94 -19.29
C GLY A 179 -4.69 0.46 -19.07
N ASP A 180 -4.19 -0.06 -17.94
CA ASP A 180 -4.21 -1.47 -17.62
C ASP A 180 -5.60 -1.94 -17.20
N TYR A 181 -6.23 -2.73 -18.06
CA TYR A 181 -7.58 -3.21 -17.87
C TYR A 181 -7.64 -4.47 -16.99
N VAL A 182 -6.76 -5.44 -17.24
CA VAL A 182 -6.69 -6.74 -16.56
C VAL A 182 -5.26 -7.05 -16.18
N ASP A 183 -5.03 -7.53 -14.96
CA ASP A 183 -3.72 -8.00 -14.52
C ASP A 183 -3.49 -9.47 -14.87
N ASP A 184 -2.21 -9.83 -15.13
CA ASP A 184 -1.79 -11.21 -15.46
C ASP A 184 -2.03 -12.21 -14.33
N ASP A 185 -2.14 -11.75 -13.07
CA ASP A 185 -2.40 -12.57 -11.89
C ASP A 185 -3.88 -13.00 -11.76
N SER A 186 -4.74 -12.59 -12.66
CA SER A 186 -6.15 -13.00 -12.73
C SER A 186 -6.32 -14.48 -13.12
N GLY A 187 -5.29 -15.30 -12.84
CA GLY A 187 -5.23 -16.72 -13.14
C GLY A 187 -6.45 -17.49 -12.68
N ASN A 188 -7.13 -18.13 -13.62
CA ASN A 188 -8.11 -19.22 -13.50
C ASN A 188 -9.49 -18.93 -12.86
N HIS A 189 -9.76 -17.77 -12.27
CA HIS A 189 -11.06 -17.51 -11.64
C HIS A 189 -11.97 -16.54 -12.39
N ILE A 190 -11.48 -15.92 -13.46
CA ILE A 190 -12.26 -14.95 -14.22
C ILE A 190 -12.65 -15.54 -15.58
N ARG A 191 -13.62 -16.44 -15.60
CA ARG A 191 -14.39 -16.68 -16.82
C ARG A 191 -15.36 -15.52 -16.96
N TYR A 192 -14.92 -14.46 -17.63
CA TYR A 192 -15.80 -13.34 -17.97
C TYR A 192 -16.79 -13.79 -19.03
N HIS A 193 -18.01 -14.07 -18.64
CA HIS A 193 -19.14 -13.91 -19.52
C HIS A 193 -19.51 -12.42 -19.52
N LEU A 194 -18.65 -11.58 -20.09
CA LEU A 194 -19.08 -10.26 -20.53
C LEU A 194 -20.04 -10.50 -21.69
N PRO A 195 -21.29 -10.06 -21.64
CA PRO A 195 -22.08 -9.93 -22.85
C PRO A 195 -21.37 -8.86 -23.69
N VAL A 196 -20.52 -9.30 -24.61
CA VAL A 196 -19.81 -8.42 -25.55
C VAL A 196 -20.80 -7.92 -26.58
N HIS A 197 -21.67 -7.01 -26.18
CA HIS A 197 -22.41 -6.20 -27.11
C HIS A 197 -21.69 -4.85 -27.24
N LYS A 198 -20.83 -4.79 -28.26
CA LYS A 198 -20.18 -3.58 -28.79
C LYS A 198 -19.12 -2.94 -27.88
N ILE A 199 -17.98 -3.59 -27.70
CA ILE A 199 -16.73 -2.89 -27.41
C ILE A 199 -16.05 -2.66 -28.76
N TYR A 200 -16.01 -1.44 -29.23
CA TYR A 200 -15.14 -1.03 -30.33
C TYR A 200 -13.85 -0.51 -29.70
N ALA A 201 -12.74 -1.27 -29.81
CA ALA A 201 -11.41 -0.74 -29.63
C ALA A 201 -11.06 0.07 -30.90
N LEU A 202 -10.74 1.34 -30.72
CA LEU A 202 -10.12 2.18 -31.75
C LEU A 202 -8.62 2.09 -31.62
#